data_dd960095bc56ab8dc4b90f9e668aa5ad
#
_entry.id   dd960095bc56ab8dc4b90f9e668aa5ad
#
_cell.length_a   1.000
_cell.length_b   1.000
_cell.length_c   1.000
_cell.angle_alpha   90.00
_cell.angle_beta   90.00
_cell.angle_gamma   90.00
#
_symmetry.space_group_name_H-M   'P 1'
#
loop_
_entity.id
_entity.type
_entity.pdbx_description
1 polymer ?
#
loop_
_entity_poly.entity_id
_entity_poly.type
_entity_poly.pdbx_seq_one_letter_code
_entity_poly.pdbx_strand_id
1 'polypeptide(L)' 'MPRRANMTEPTPRIAIVVNGEPREVPHGLTVRGLLEHLGIAGLAAVERNRVLVPRAQQGSVLVERGDALEIVHLVGGG' A
#
# COMPACT_ATOMS: atom_id res chain seq x y z
N MET A 1 -10.91 29.35 -15.95
CA MET A 1 -10.46 29.68 -14.62
C MET A 1 -9.77 28.50 -13.98
N PRO A 2 -8.57 28.69 -13.54
CA PRO A 2 -7.84 27.57 -12.92
C PRO A 2 -8.56 27.03 -11.70
N ARG A 3 -8.35 25.77 -11.47
CA ARG A 3 -9.04 25.08 -10.39
C ARG A 3 -8.20 25.11 -9.14
N ARG A 4 -8.35 26.17 -8.43
CA ARG A 4 -7.65 26.24 -7.18
C ARG A 4 -7.97 25.09 -6.26
N ALA A 5 -9.21 24.62 -6.38
CA ALA A 5 -9.66 23.55 -5.50
C ALA A 5 -8.79 22.32 -5.63
N ASN A 6 -8.22 22.08 -6.81
CA ASN A 6 -7.39 20.90 -7.00
C ASN A 6 -6.17 20.90 -6.10
N MET A 7 -5.74 22.08 -5.69
CA MET A 7 -4.54 22.17 -4.87
C MET A 7 -4.82 21.96 -3.40
N THR A 8 -6.08 22.07 -3.02
CA THR A 8 -6.46 21.95 -1.61
C THR A 8 -7.26 20.69 -1.32
N GLU A 9 -7.68 19.99 -2.37
CA GLU A 9 -8.45 18.78 -2.16
C GLU A 9 -7.56 17.66 -1.66
N PRO A 10 -8.05 16.89 -0.70
CA PRO A 10 -7.25 15.77 -0.21
C PRO A 10 -7.09 14.72 -1.29
N THR A 11 -5.99 13.99 -1.22
CA THR A 11 -5.79 12.85 -2.10
C THR A 11 -6.92 11.87 -1.88
N PRO A 12 -7.52 11.35 -2.96
CA PRO A 12 -8.55 10.32 -2.79
C PRO A 12 -8.01 9.14 -1.99
N ARG A 13 -8.88 8.58 -1.17
CA ARG A 13 -8.50 7.46 -0.33
C ARG A 13 -9.31 6.24 -0.71
N ILE A 14 -8.72 5.08 -0.51
CA ILE A 14 -9.38 3.82 -0.78
C ILE A 14 -9.37 2.97 0.48
N ALA A 15 -10.38 2.13 0.61
CA ALA A 15 -10.49 1.21 1.73
C ALA A 15 -9.86 -0.11 1.33
N ILE A 16 -8.96 -0.61 2.17
CA ILE A 16 -8.30 -1.90 1.99
C ILE A 16 -8.29 -2.61 3.33
N VAL A 17 -7.82 -3.85 3.32
CA VAL A 17 -7.64 -4.62 4.55
C VAL A 17 -6.16 -5.00 4.61
N VAL A 18 -5.53 -4.76 5.75
CA VAL A 18 -4.14 -5.12 5.96
C VAL A 18 -4.06 -6.02 7.19
N ASN A 19 -3.61 -7.24 6.98
CA ASN A 19 -3.49 -8.23 8.05
C ASN A 19 -4.80 -8.34 8.84
N GLY A 20 -5.90 -8.35 8.11
CA GLY A 20 -7.23 -8.52 8.71
C GLY A 20 -7.85 -7.25 9.26
N GLU A 21 -7.19 -6.12 9.16
CA GLU A 21 -7.72 -4.87 9.70
C GLU A 21 -8.07 -3.88 8.60
N PRO A 22 -9.27 -3.30 8.65
CA PRO A 22 -9.64 -2.28 7.67
C PRO A 22 -8.75 -1.04 7.81
N ARG A 23 -8.37 -0.47 6.68
CA ARG A 23 -7.59 0.75 6.64
C ARG A 23 -7.99 1.57 5.44
N GLU A 24 -7.86 2.88 5.58
CA GLU A 24 -7.98 3.79 4.45
C GLU A 24 -6.60 4.34 4.13
N VAL A 25 -6.24 4.26 2.86
CA VAL A 25 -4.93 4.71 2.41
C VAL A 25 -5.11 5.56 1.17
N PRO A 26 -4.11 6.40 0.83
CA PRO A 26 -4.21 7.18 -0.40
C PRO A 26 -4.30 6.27 -1.63
N HIS A 27 -5.08 6.69 -2.59
CA HIS A 27 -5.15 6.00 -3.87
C HIS A 27 -3.86 6.22 -4.65
N GLY A 28 -3.45 5.22 -5.41
CA GLY A 28 -2.30 5.37 -6.29
C GLY A 28 -1.00 4.83 -5.73
N LEU A 29 -1.03 4.23 -4.56
CA LEU A 29 0.19 3.64 -4.00
C LEU A 29 0.49 2.32 -4.68
N THR A 30 1.78 2.08 -4.91
CA THR A 30 2.25 0.73 -5.20
C THR A 30 2.36 -0.04 -3.88
N VAL A 31 2.60 -1.34 -3.98
CA VAL A 31 2.83 -2.14 -2.76
C VAL A 31 3.98 -1.54 -1.97
N ARG A 32 5.08 -1.18 -2.65
CA ARG A 32 6.19 -0.54 -1.96
C ARG A 32 5.78 0.78 -1.31
N GLY A 33 5.00 1.59 -2.02
CA GLY A 33 4.51 2.84 -1.48
C GLY A 33 3.62 2.62 -0.27
N LEU A 34 2.83 1.55 -0.28
CA LEU A 34 2.01 1.21 0.87
C LEU A 34 2.89 0.85 2.07
N LEU A 35 3.93 0.06 1.86
CA LEU A 35 4.83 -0.30 2.95
C LEU A 35 5.44 0.95 3.57
N GLU A 36 5.86 1.90 2.74
CA GLU A 36 6.40 3.16 3.23
C GLU A 36 5.35 3.96 3.99
N HIS A 37 4.15 3.99 3.46
CA HIS A 37 3.04 4.71 4.10
C HIS A 37 2.73 4.14 5.48
N LEU A 38 2.86 2.83 5.63
CA LEU A 38 2.60 2.16 6.91
C LEU A 38 3.81 2.20 7.85
N GLY A 39 4.92 2.79 7.42
CA GLY A 39 6.09 2.88 8.24
C GLY A 39 6.89 1.59 8.35
N ILE A 40 6.71 0.68 7.39
CA ILE A 40 7.42 -0.59 7.41
C ILE A 40 8.70 -0.43 6.61
N ALA A 41 9.83 -0.42 7.32
CA ALA A 41 11.13 -0.31 6.69
C ALA A 41 11.74 -1.68 6.49
N GLY A 42 12.68 -1.77 5.54
CA GLY A 42 13.37 -3.02 5.29
C GLY A 42 12.57 -3.98 4.44
N LEU A 43 12.77 -5.25 4.66
CA LEU A 43 12.17 -6.29 3.83
C LEU A 43 10.85 -6.73 4.39
N ALA A 44 9.88 -6.88 3.51
CA ALA A 44 8.58 -7.43 3.88
C ALA A 44 8.10 -8.36 2.78
N ALA A 45 7.51 -9.47 3.19
CA ALA A 45 6.81 -10.36 2.27
C ALA A 45 5.37 -9.88 2.20
N VAL A 46 4.82 -9.81 1.00
CA VAL A 46 3.48 -9.27 0.80
C VAL A 46 2.70 -10.21 -0.10
N GLU A 47 1.49 -10.54 0.35
CA GLU A 47 0.48 -11.15 -0.52
C GLU A 47 -0.62 -10.13 -0.76
N ARG A 48 -1.09 -10.08 -1.96
CA ARG A 48 -2.21 -9.23 -2.34
C ARG A 48 -3.31 -10.15 -2.87
N ASN A 49 -4.42 -10.19 -2.14
CA ASN A 49 -5.53 -11.07 -2.49
C ASN A 49 -5.06 -12.51 -2.62
N ARG A 50 -4.23 -12.93 -1.65
CA ARG A 50 -3.70 -14.29 -1.53
C ARG A 50 -2.68 -14.66 -2.60
N VAL A 51 -2.17 -13.69 -3.33
CA VAL A 51 -1.15 -13.92 -4.34
C VAL A 51 0.11 -13.20 -3.90
N LEU A 52 1.21 -13.94 -3.83
CA LEU A 52 2.48 -13.35 -3.46
C LEU A 52 2.87 -12.27 -4.46
N VAL A 53 3.30 -11.12 -3.94
CA VAL A 53 3.87 -10.06 -4.75
C VAL A 53 5.38 -10.16 -4.60
N PRO A 54 6.08 -10.68 -5.61
CA PRO A 54 7.53 -10.81 -5.50
C PRO A 54 8.17 -9.46 -5.23
N ARG A 55 9.24 -9.49 -4.46
CA ARG A 55 9.89 -8.26 -4.05
C ARG A 55 10.24 -7.35 -5.23
N ALA A 56 10.69 -7.95 -6.31
CA ALA A 56 11.06 -7.17 -7.50
C ALA A 56 9.85 -6.46 -8.11
N GLN A 57 8.63 -6.86 -7.78
CA GLN A 57 7.43 -6.28 -8.35
C GLN A 57 6.71 -5.36 -7.38
N GLN A 58 7.19 -5.24 -6.15
CA GLN A 58 6.49 -4.41 -5.16
C GLN A 58 6.43 -2.94 -5.55
N GLY A 59 7.37 -2.50 -6.37
CA GLY A 59 7.39 -1.11 -6.82
C GLY A 59 6.53 -0.83 -8.04
N SER A 60 5.90 -1.86 -8.62
CA SER A 60 5.09 -1.67 -9.82
C SER A 60 3.65 -2.17 -9.67
N VAL A 61 3.36 -2.96 -8.65
CA VAL A 61 2.00 -3.47 -8.44
C VAL A 61 1.21 -2.46 -7.64
N LEU A 62 0.10 -2.00 -8.20
CA LEU A 62 -0.73 -1.00 -7.55
C LEU A 62 -1.68 -1.64 -6.54
N VAL A 63 -1.91 -0.92 -5.45
CA VAL A 63 -2.90 -1.30 -4.45
C VAL A 63 -4.23 -0.69 -4.87
N GLU A 64 -5.27 -1.52 -4.90
CA GLU A 64 -6.57 -1.09 -5.38
C GLU A 64 -7.59 -1.19 -4.27
N ARG A 65 -8.69 -0.46 -4.45
CA ARG A 65 -9.79 -0.48 -3.51
C ARG A 65 -10.26 -1.92 -3.28
N GLY A 66 -10.46 -2.27 -2.02
CA GLY A 66 -10.95 -3.59 -1.67
C GLY A 66 -9.89 -4.66 -1.58
N ASP A 67 -8.64 -4.32 -1.83
CA ASP A 67 -7.57 -5.31 -1.72
C ASP A 67 -7.40 -5.79 -0.29
N ALA A 68 -7.05 -7.07 -0.17
CA ALA A 68 -6.67 -7.66 1.10
C ALA A 68 -5.19 -7.99 1.04
N LEU A 69 -4.42 -7.35 1.90
CA LEU A 69 -2.96 -7.53 1.91
C LEU A 69 -2.54 -8.21 3.21
N GLU A 70 -1.64 -9.17 3.05
CA GLU A 70 -0.98 -9.80 4.18
C GLU A 70 0.48 -9.40 4.12
N ILE A 71 0.96 -8.78 5.18
CA ILE A 71 2.32 -8.25 5.19
C ILE A 71 3.05 -8.87 6.36
N VAL A 72 4.18 -9.51 6.07
CA VAL A 72 5.05 -10.09 7.08
C VAL A 72 6.36 -9.33 7.03
N HIS A 73 6.67 -8.60 8.07
CA HIS A 73 7.91 -7.84 8.15
C HIS A 73 9.04 -8.82 8.46
N LEU A 74 10.02 -8.84 7.58
CA LEU A 74 11.14 -9.76 7.73
C LEU A 74 12.21 -9.07 8.57
N VAL A 75 12.31 -9.49 9.81
CA VAL A 75 13.31 -8.95 10.69
C VAL A 75 14.65 -9.49 10.23
N GLY A 76 15.61 -8.61 10.04
CA GLY A 76 16.93 -9.01 9.61
C GLY A 76 17.47 -10.06 10.54
N GLY A 77 18.07 -11.07 9.98
CA GLY A 77 18.53 -12.22 10.73
C GLY A 77 19.66 -11.91 11.64
N GLY A 78 19.65 -10.94 12.05
CA GLY A 78 20.67 -10.58 13.01
C GLY A 78 21.49 -10.59 13.33
#